data_c46986fa6cb066463184c522e6b9df0b
#
_entry.id   c46986fa6cb066463184c522e6b9df0b
#
_cell.length_a   1.000
_cell.length_b   1.000
_cell.length_c   1.000
_cell.angle_alpha   90.00
_cell.angle_beta   90.00
_cell.angle_gamma   90.00
#
_symmetry.space_group_name_H-M   'P 1'
#
loop_
_entity.id
_entity.type
_entity.pdbx_description
1 polymer ?
#
loop_
_entity_poly.entity_id
_entity_poly.type
_entity_poly.pdbx_seq_one_letter_code
_entity_poly.pdbx_strand_id
1 'polypeptide(L)'
;MPRPVFDCVCVLPDLFLQCTGEAFEFPRSDMPDTIRFVGPVLPKPSVSFDEPAWWSDLDSGRAVVFVTQGTIANFNFDELIQPTLMALADEDVLVIAATGRPATELMVVPPNARVESFIPFDRLLPKVDVLVTNGGYGAVNQALSLGVPIVVAGETEDKALISARVAWTGAGISLGTQDPTQEQIGSAVRSVLADSKYRDRAQAMRQNFKEYCAPDSITQAVESLIK
;
A
#
# COMPACT_ATOMS: atom_id res chain seq x y z
N MET A 1 12.98 20.77 28.13
CA MET A 1 13.02 19.32 28.19
C MET A 1 13.75 18.81 26.96
N PRO A 2 14.58 17.77 27.02
CA PRO A 2 15.14 17.18 25.81
C PRO A 2 13.99 16.66 24.94
N ARG A 3 14.03 16.93 23.64
CA ARG A 3 13.01 16.44 22.69
C ARG A 3 13.21 14.94 22.49
N PRO A 4 12.13 14.15 22.33
CA PRO A 4 12.23 12.76 21.90
C PRO A 4 13.03 12.63 20.61
N VAL A 5 13.77 11.54 20.45
CA VAL A 5 14.66 11.36 19.27
C VAL A 5 13.90 11.48 17.95
N PHE A 6 12.68 10.93 17.88
CA PHE A 6 11.86 11.01 16.67
C PHE A 6 11.38 12.42 16.34
N ASP A 7 11.16 13.28 17.34
CA ASP A 7 10.82 14.69 17.10
C ASP A 7 12.03 15.46 16.52
N CYS A 8 13.24 15.00 16.80
CA CYS A 8 14.46 15.62 16.28
C CYS A 8 14.67 15.34 14.78
N VAL A 9 14.17 14.21 14.27
CA VAL A 9 14.39 13.79 12.88
C VAL A 9 13.87 14.80 11.87
N CYS A 10 12.73 15.44 12.14
CA CYS A 10 12.13 16.42 11.24
C CYS A 10 12.43 17.88 11.61
N VAL A 11 13.00 18.16 12.78
CA VAL A 11 13.24 19.54 13.29
C VAL A 11 14.70 19.97 13.18
N LEU A 12 15.65 19.03 13.34
CA LEU A 12 17.08 19.35 13.34
C LEU A 12 17.70 19.52 11.94
N PRO A 13 17.30 18.80 10.89
CA PRO A 13 17.86 19.02 9.56
C PRO A 13 17.36 20.35 8.99
N ASP A 14 18.13 20.92 8.07
CA ASP A 14 17.72 22.10 7.31
C ASP A 14 16.50 21.81 6.45
N LEU A 15 16.31 20.55 6.06
CA LEU A 15 15.22 20.09 5.23
C LEU A 15 14.88 18.62 5.51
N PHE A 16 13.58 18.33 5.69
CA PHE A 16 13.05 16.98 5.81
C PHE A 16 12.08 16.73 4.65
N LEU A 17 12.41 15.76 3.77
CA LEU A 17 11.63 15.44 2.60
C LEU A 17 10.64 14.31 2.91
N GLN A 18 9.36 14.64 2.95
CA GLN A 18 8.29 13.65 3.14
C GLN A 18 7.89 13.08 1.77
N CYS A 19 8.20 11.80 1.56
CA CYS A 19 8.00 11.11 0.27
C CYS A 19 6.55 10.63 0.08
N THR A 20 5.60 11.55 0.18
CA THR A 20 4.16 11.36 -0.10
C THR A 20 3.53 12.72 -0.42
N GLY A 21 2.24 12.73 -0.80
CA GLY A 21 1.46 13.96 -0.89
C GLY A 21 0.92 14.41 0.47
N GLU A 22 0.75 15.72 0.65
CA GLU A 22 0.25 16.29 1.91
C GLU A 22 -1.13 15.72 2.29
N ALA A 23 -1.98 15.41 1.32
CA ALA A 23 -3.31 14.84 1.57
C ALA A 23 -3.29 13.46 2.25
N PHE A 24 -2.16 12.76 2.26
CA PHE A 24 -1.99 11.49 2.98
C PHE A 24 -1.54 11.68 4.43
N GLU A 25 -1.15 12.90 4.83
CA GLU A 25 -0.73 13.20 6.20
C GLU A 25 -1.86 13.77 7.05
N PHE A 26 -1.80 13.55 8.37
CA PHE A 26 -2.69 14.21 9.31
C PHE A 26 -2.46 15.72 9.29
N PRO A 27 -3.51 16.56 9.28
CA PRO A 27 -3.33 17.99 9.37
C PRO A 27 -2.73 18.37 10.72
N ARG A 28 -1.68 19.19 10.70
CA ARG A 28 -0.94 19.62 11.89
C ARG A 28 -0.76 21.13 11.88
N SER A 29 -1.12 21.77 12.98
CA SER A 29 -0.87 23.19 13.19
C SER A 29 0.55 23.51 13.66
N ASP A 30 1.29 22.48 14.09
CA ASP A 30 2.66 22.54 14.63
C ASP A 30 3.70 21.90 13.68
N MET A 31 3.38 21.83 12.39
CA MET A 31 4.27 21.24 11.39
C MET A 31 5.56 22.08 11.30
N PRO A 32 6.75 21.47 11.45
CA PRO A 32 8.00 22.19 11.28
C PRO A 32 8.18 22.75 9.86
N ASP A 33 8.71 23.96 9.75
CA ASP A 33 9.00 24.61 8.46
C ASP A 33 10.06 23.88 7.62
N THR A 34 10.78 22.95 8.22
CA THR A 34 11.76 22.08 7.55
C THR A 34 11.12 21.01 6.68
N ILE A 35 9.84 20.68 6.92
CA ILE A 35 9.15 19.61 6.18
C ILE A 35 8.74 20.11 4.80
N ARG A 36 9.02 19.28 3.77
CA ARG A 36 8.55 19.47 2.39
C ARG A 36 7.96 18.17 1.88
N PHE A 37 6.73 18.23 1.43
CA PHE A 37 6.08 17.13 0.71
C PHE A 37 6.58 17.12 -0.72
N VAL A 38 7.17 16.02 -1.14
CA VAL A 38 7.76 15.87 -2.47
C VAL A 38 6.97 14.93 -3.37
N GLY A 39 5.89 14.36 -2.84
CA GLY A 39 5.10 13.34 -3.50
C GLY A 39 5.69 11.94 -3.34
N PRO A 40 4.95 10.89 -3.73
CA PRO A 40 5.41 9.51 -3.62
C PRO A 40 6.59 9.25 -4.55
N VAL A 41 7.65 8.65 -4.00
CA VAL A 41 8.75 8.11 -4.81
C VAL A 41 8.32 6.76 -5.36
N LEU A 42 7.97 6.75 -6.63
CA LEU A 42 7.51 5.55 -7.33
C LEU A 42 8.66 4.87 -8.08
N PRO A 43 8.68 3.53 -8.16
CA PRO A 43 9.64 2.83 -8.99
C PRO A 43 9.46 3.23 -10.46
N LYS A 44 10.54 3.12 -11.25
CA LYS A 44 10.43 3.26 -12.70
C LYS A 44 9.53 2.14 -13.26
N PRO A 45 8.75 2.43 -14.31
CA PRO A 45 7.96 1.40 -14.98
C PRO A 45 8.82 0.20 -15.39
N SER A 46 8.28 -1.00 -15.20
CA SER A 46 8.95 -2.24 -15.58
C SER A 46 9.19 -2.29 -17.08
N VAL A 47 10.44 -2.45 -17.50
CA VAL A 47 10.84 -2.47 -18.92
C VAL A 47 10.35 -3.75 -19.60
N SER A 48 10.42 -4.88 -18.90
CA SER A 48 9.94 -6.18 -19.36
C SER A 48 9.30 -6.93 -18.19
N PHE A 49 8.25 -7.66 -18.48
CA PHE A 49 7.59 -8.58 -17.57
C PHE A 49 6.99 -9.70 -18.38
N ASP A 50 7.44 -10.92 -18.13
CA ASP A 50 6.85 -12.11 -18.73
C ASP A 50 5.55 -12.43 -17.98
N GLU A 51 4.44 -12.17 -18.62
CA GLU A 51 3.11 -12.42 -18.04
C GLU A 51 2.93 -13.92 -17.80
N PRO A 52 2.59 -14.33 -16.57
CA PRO A 52 2.31 -15.74 -16.29
C PRO A 52 1.08 -16.21 -17.04
N ALA A 53 0.96 -17.52 -17.26
CA ALA A 53 -0.12 -18.11 -18.07
C ALA A 53 -1.55 -17.75 -17.59
N TRP A 54 -1.71 -17.44 -16.31
CA TRP A 54 -2.99 -17.04 -15.71
C TRP A 54 -3.32 -15.54 -15.89
N TRP A 55 -2.45 -14.72 -16.49
CA TRP A 55 -2.59 -13.25 -16.55
C TRP A 55 -3.92 -12.81 -17.18
N SER A 56 -4.43 -13.57 -18.13
CA SER A 56 -5.74 -13.35 -18.74
C SER A 56 -6.93 -13.48 -17.77
N ASP A 57 -6.73 -14.14 -16.62
CA ASP A 57 -7.80 -14.27 -15.59
C ASP A 57 -8.15 -12.89 -14.98
N LEU A 58 -7.23 -11.93 -15.05
CA LEU A 58 -7.47 -10.54 -14.61
C LEU A 58 -8.55 -9.82 -15.42
N ASP A 59 -8.85 -10.30 -16.61
CA ASP A 59 -9.88 -9.74 -17.51
C ASP A 59 -11.20 -10.56 -17.47
N SER A 60 -11.36 -11.44 -16.48
CA SER A 60 -12.53 -12.32 -16.32
C SER A 60 -13.82 -11.61 -15.89
N GLY A 61 -13.74 -10.33 -15.51
CA GLY A 61 -14.88 -9.56 -14.98
C GLY A 61 -15.12 -9.74 -13.48
N ARG A 62 -14.37 -10.62 -12.81
CA ARG A 62 -14.39 -10.73 -11.35
C ARG A 62 -13.59 -9.59 -10.72
N ALA A 63 -13.96 -9.19 -9.51
CA ALA A 63 -13.16 -8.26 -8.74
C ALA A 63 -11.79 -8.88 -8.40
N VAL A 64 -10.72 -8.10 -8.55
CA VAL A 64 -9.35 -8.53 -8.32
C VAL A 64 -8.87 -8.02 -6.96
N VAL A 65 -8.53 -8.93 -6.06
CA VAL A 65 -7.95 -8.63 -4.76
C VAL A 65 -6.47 -9.01 -4.79
N PHE A 66 -5.61 -8.04 -4.54
CA PHE A 66 -4.17 -8.27 -4.47
C PHE A 66 -3.71 -8.29 -3.01
N VAL A 67 -2.99 -9.33 -2.58
CA VAL A 67 -2.42 -9.43 -1.24
C VAL A 67 -0.90 -9.51 -1.27
N THR A 68 -0.26 -8.74 -0.37
CA THR A 68 1.21 -8.79 -0.18
C THR A 68 1.62 -8.32 1.22
N GLN A 69 2.68 -8.95 1.74
CA GLN A 69 3.35 -8.55 2.99
C GLN A 69 4.66 -7.79 2.75
N GLY A 70 4.92 -7.37 1.49
CA GLY A 70 6.19 -6.74 1.12
C GLY A 70 7.36 -7.75 1.06
N THR A 71 8.59 -7.26 1.14
CA THR A 71 9.81 -8.06 0.93
C THR A 71 10.72 -8.14 2.17
N ILE A 72 10.58 -7.25 3.14
CA ILE A 72 11.46 -7.17 4.32
C ILE A 72 10.81 -7.88 5.52
N ALA A 73 9.69 -7.37 6.00
CA ALA A 73 8.93 -7.97 7.11
C ALA A 73 7.95 -9.02 6.56
N ASN A 74 8.47 -10.14 6.07
CA ASN A 74 7.73 -11.15 5.31
C ASN A 74 8.24 -12.55 5.65
N PHE A 75 8.36 -12.85 6.95
CA PHE A 75 8.91 -14.13 7.41
C PHE A 75 7.84 -15.20 7.58
N ASN A 76 6.60 -14.80 7.86
CA ASN A 76 5.48 -15.69 8.14
C ASN A 76 4.27 -15.32 7.27
N PHE A 77 3.87 -16.20 6.36
CA PHE A 77 2.70 -15.97 5.50
C PHE A 77 1.37 -16.12 6.24
N ASP A 78 1.37 -16.76 7.42
CA ASP A 78 0.17 -16.90 8.25
C ASP A 78 -0.28 -15.57 8.88
N GLU A 79 0.56 -14.53 8.86
CA GLU A 79 0.17 -13.21 9.36
C GLU A 79 -0.88 -12.54 8.47
N LEU A 80 -0.79 -12.65 7.13
CA LEU A 80 -1.74 -11.97 6.24
C LEU A 80 -2.04 -12.75 4.94
N ILE A 81 -1.04 -13.28 4.24
CA ILE A 81 -1.24 -13.88 2.90
C ILE A 81 -2.15 -15.10 3.02
N GLN A 82 -1.79 -16.08 3.83
CA GLN A 82 -2.55 -17.31 3.98
C GLN A 82 -3.97 -17.07 4.53
N PRO A 83 -4.17 -16.25 5.58
CA PRO A 83 -5.51 -15.89 6.03
C PRO A 83 -6.35 -15.18 4.96
N THR A 84 -5.75 -14.35 4.11
CA THR A 84 -6.46 -13.67 3.01
C THR A 84 -6.91 -14.68 1.94
N LEU A 85 -6.03 -15.60 1.54
CA LEU A 85 -6.38 -16.65 0.59
C LEU A 85 -7.57 -17.47 1.10
N MET A 86 -7.55 -17.85 2.38
CA MET A 86 -8.61 -18.65 2.98
C MET A 86 -9.92 -17.87 3.21
N ALA A 87 -9.80 -16.58 3.60
CA ALA A 87 -10.97 -15.72 3.81
C ALA A 87 -11.79 -15.50 2.53
N LEU A 88 -11.14 -15.59 1.38
CA LEU A 88 -11.75 -15.29 0.06
C LEU A 88 -11.91 -16.53 -0.82
N ALA A 89 -11.65 -17.73 -0.31
CA ALA A 89 -11.63 -18.97 -1.09
C ALA A 89 -12.96 -19.27 -1.79
N ASP A 90 -14.08 -18.95 -1.14
CA ASP A 90 -15.44 -19.21 -1.63
C ASP A 90 -16.13 -17.94 -2.18
N GLU A 91 -15.40 -16.82 -2.30
CA GLU A 91 -15.93 -15.56 -2.82
C GLU A 91 -15.75 -15.48 -4.36
N ASP A 92 -16.66 -14.78 -5.03
CA ASP A 92 -16.56 -14.53 -6.48
C ASP A 92 -15.56 -13.40 -6.80
N VAL A 93 -14.33 -13.62 -6.40
CA VAL A 93 -13.20 -12.73 -6.65
C VAL A 93 -12.00 -13.51 -7.20
N LEU A 94 -11.09 -12.83 -7.86
CA LEU A 94 -9.78 -13.37 -8.20
C LEU A 94 -8.76 -12.82 -7.17
N VAL A 95 -8.11 -13.71 -6.44
CA VAL A 95 -7.08 -13.33 -5.46
C VAL A 95 -5.70 -13.51 -6.07
N ILE A 96 -4.90 -12.45 -6.08
CA ILE A 96 -3.50 -12.49 -6.49
C ILE A 96 -2.65 -12.29 -5.25
N ALA A 97 -1.69 -13.19 -5.00
CA ALA A 97 -0.74 -13.07 -3.91
C ALA A 97 0.69 -12.91 -4.44
N ALA A 98 1.38 -11.84 -4.01
CA ALA A 98 2.82 -11.71 -4.21
C ALA A 98 3.54 -11.93 -2.88
N THR A 99 4.30 -13.03 -2.83
CA THR A 99 4.92 -13.49 -1.58
C THR A 99 6.25 -12.82 -1.26
N GLY A 100 6.89 -12.14 -2.23
CA GLY A 100 8.20 -11.51 -2.06
C GLY A 100 9.37 -12.51 -1.94
N ARG A 101 9.08 -13.81 -1.91
CA ARG A 101 10.02 -14.94 -1.84
C ARG A 101 9.34 -16.21 -2.36
N PRO A 102 10.06 -17.31 -2.62
CA PRO A 102 9.43 -18.55 -3.08
C PRO A 102 8.26 -18.99 -2.18
N ALA A 103 7.14 -19.35 -2.82
CA ALA A 103 5.87 -19.68 -2.16
C ALA A 103 5.78 -21.12 -1.64
N THR A 104 6.91 -21.81 -1.47
CA THR A 104 6.97 -23.22 -1.04
C THR A 104 6.35 -23.48 0.35
N GLU A 105 6.11 -22.41 1.13
CA GLU A 105 5.56 -22.50 2.49
C GLU A 105 4.03 -22.31 2.55
N LEU A 106 3.39 -21.99 1.43
CA LEU A 106 1.92 -21.86 1.40
C LEU A 106 1.30 -23.26 1.40
N MET A 107 0.50 -23.56 2.41
CA MET A 107 -0.12 -24.87 2.58
C MET A 107 -1.32 -25.06 1.66
N VAL A 108 -2.13 -24.01 1.43
CA VAL A 108 -3.35 -24.08 0.65
C VAL A 108 -3.50 -22.88 -0.29
N VAL A 109 -3.63 -23.14 -1.58
CA VAL A 109 -3.96 -22.13 -2.59
C VAL A 109 -5.34 -22.47 -3.17
N PRO A 110 -6.39 -21.66 -2.90
CA PRO A 110 -7.73 -21.88 -3.43
C PRO A 110 -7.78 -21.76 -4.96
N PRO A 111 -8.78 -22.38 -5.62
CA PRO A 111 -8.91 -22.35 -7.09
C PRO A 111 -9.04 -20.95 -7.69
N ASN A 112 -9.60 -20.00 -6.93
CA ASN A 112 -9.75 -18.59 -7.30
C ASN A 112 -8.52 -17.75 -6.99
N ALA A 113 -7.39 -18.35 -6.57
CA ALA A 113 -6.17 -17.64 -6.24
C ALA A 113 -5.03 -17.94 -7.23
N ARG A 114 -4.13 -16.96 -7.36
CA ARG A 114 -2.86 -17.06 -8.10
C ARG A 114 -1.75 -16.55 -7.21
N VAL A 115 -0.65 -17.30 -7.14
CA VAL A 115 0.45 -17.00 -6.22
C VAL A 115 1.74 -16.92 -7.01
N GLU A 116 2.41 -15.80 -6.88
CA GLU A 116 3.73 -15.55 -7.47
C GLU A 116 4.71 -15.06 -6.41
N SER A 117 5.99 -15.34 -6.61
CA SER A 117 7.03 -14.80 -5.74
C SER A 117 7.20 -13.30 -5.94
N PHE A 118 7.03 -12.82 -7.16
CA PHE A 118 7.18 -11.41 -7.51
C PHE A 118 6.27 -11.04 -8.68
N ILE A 119 5.58 -9.92 -8.56
CA ILE A 119 4.81 -9.29 -9.64
C ILE A 119 5.12 -7.79 -9.61
N PRO A 120 5.48 -7.16 -10.73
CA PRO A 120 5.65 -5.72 -10.81
C PRO A 120 4.33 -5.00 -10.52
N PHE A 121 4.33 -4.12 -9.53
CA PHE A 121 3.11 -3.42 -9.09
C PHE A 121 2.56 -2.47 -10.15
N ASP A 122 3.43 -1.86 -10.96
CA ASP A 122 3.03 -1.01 -12.08
C ASP A 122 2.24 -1.76 -13.17
N ARG A 123 2.42 -3.09 -13.25
CA ARG A 123 1.68 -3.96 -14.18
C ARG A 123 0.38 -4.47 -13.57
N LEU A 124 0.41 -4.87 -12.30
CA LEU A 124 -0.73 -5.51 -11.64
C LEU A 124 -1.75 -4.51 -11.10
N LEU A 125 -1.31 -3.48 -10.35
CA LEU A 125 -2.21 -2.56 -9.64
C LEU A 125 -3.25 -1.86 -10.53
N PRO A 126 -2.98 -1.52 -11.81
CA PRO A 126 -4.02 -0.98 -12.68
C PRO A 126 -5.24 -1.88 -12.90
N LYS A 127 -5.11 -3.19 -12.62
CA LYS A 127 -6.16 -4.21 -12.75
C LYS A 127 -6.75 -4.63 -11.38
N VAL A 128 -6.31 -4.01 -10.29
CA VAL A 128 -6.68 -4.39 -8.92
C VAL A 128 -7.83 -3.54 -8.40
N ASP A 129 -8.79 -4.18 -7.76
CA ASP A 129 -9.91 -3.52 -7.10
C ASP A 129 -9.66 -3.21 -5.64
N VAL A 130 -8.90 -4.06 -4.94
CA VAL A 130 -8.52 -3.86 -3.53
C VAL A 130 -7.12 -4.41 -3.31
N LEU A 131 -6.26 -3.62 -2.64
CA LEU A 131 -4.99 -4.09 -2.10
C LEU A 131 -5.17 -4.50 -0.63
N VAL A 132 -4.77 -5.72 -0.28
CA VAL A 132 -4.59 -6.18 1.10
C VAL A 132 -3.10 -6.18 1.43
N THR A 133 -2.68 -5.44 2.47
CA THR A 133 -1.24 -5.28 2.75
C THR A 133 -0.96 -5.15 4.25
N ASN A 134 0.27 -5.48 4.64
CA ASN A 134 0.77 -5.22 5.99
C ASN A 134 1.12 -3.73 6.26
N GLY A 135 0.83 -2.83 5.32
CA GLY A 135 1.02 -1.40 5.52
C GLY A 135 2.42 -0.88 5.18
N GLY A 136 3.21 -1.61 4.40
CA GLY A 136 4.48 -1.08 3.91
C GLY A 136 4.28 0.21 3.11
N TYR A 137 5.02 1.28 3.47
CA TYR A 137 4.86 2.63 2.93
C TYR A 137 4.90 2.69 1.39
N GLY A 138 5.85 1.94 0.78
CA GLY A 138 5.99 1.88 -0.66
C GLY A 138 4.78 1.26 -1.36
N ALA A 139 4.23 0.17 -0.82
CA ALA A 139 3.06 -0.50 -1.39
C ALA A 139 1.81 0.38 -1.29
N VAL A 140 1.60 1.03 -0.14
CA VAL A 140 0.48 1.95 0.09
C VAL A 140 0.54 3.14 -0.88
N ASN A 141 1.70 3.81 -1.01
CA ASN A 141 1.86 4.92 -1.94
C ASN A 141 1.66 4.49 -3.41
N GLN A 142 2.15 3.32 -3.82
CA GLN A 142 1.93 2.81 -5.17
C GLN A 142 0.44 2.54 -5.44
N ALA A 143 -0.28 1.91 -4.51
CA ALA A 143 -1.71 1.66 -4.64
C ALA A 143 -2.51 2.96 -4.74
N LEU A 144 -2.28 3.92 -3.84
CA LEU A 144 -2.96 5.22 -3.85
C LEU A 144 -2.61 6.05 -5.09
N SER A 145 -1.37 5.95 -5.61
CA SER A 145 -0.98 6.61 -6.87
C SER A 145 -1.77 6.10 -8.08
N LEU A 146 -2.34 4.91 -7.98
CA LEU A 146 -3.19 4.30 -9.02
C LEU A 146 -4.68 4.33 -8.65
N GLY A 147 -5.02 4.86 -7.47
CA GLY A 147 -6.40 4.98 -7.01
C GLY A 147 -7.00 3.66 -6.56
N VAL A 148 -6.16 2.74 -6.07
CA VAL A 148 -6.57 1.43 -5.54
C VAL A 148 -6.85 1.57 -4.04
N PRO A 149 -8.06 1.25 -3.56
CA PRO A 149 -8.38 1.24 -2.14
C PRO A 149 -7.69 0.10 -1.41
N ILE A 150 -7.54 0.25 -0.08
CA ILE A 150 -6.63 -0.58 0.71
C ILE A 150 -7.34 -1.19 1.91
N VAL A 151 -7.10 -2.47 2.17
CA VAL A 151 -7.29 -3.12 3.47
C VAL A 151 -5.89 -3.32 4.08
N VAL A 152 -5.64 -2.75 5.24
CA VAL A 152 -4.31 -2.77 5.85
C VAL A 152 -4.33 -3.43 7.23
N ALA A 153 -3.35 -4.32 7.46
CA ALA A 153 -3.12 -5.00 8.74
C ALA A 153 -1.61 -4.96 9.05
N GLY A 154 -1.23 -4.21 10.05
CA GLY A 154 0.16 -4.10 10.49
C GLY A 154 0.31 -3.07 11.59
N GLU A 155 1.07 -3.45 12.63
CA GLU A 155 1.29 -2.63 13.82
C GLU A 155 2.77 -2.45 14.16
N THR A 156 3.66 -3.19 13.49
CA THR A 156 5.10 -3.09 13.71
C THR A 156 5.72 -1.92 12.94
N GLU A 157 6.83 -1.42 13.41
CA GLU A 157 7.61 -0.35 12.76
C GLU A 157 6.76 0.94 12.55
N ASP A 158 6.72 1.46 11.35
CA ASP A 158 5.89 2.60 10.93
C ASP A 158 4.47 2.21 10.48
N LYS A 159 4.18 0.92 10.39
CA LYS A 159 2.94 0.38 9.81
C LYS A 159 1.68 0.81 10.56
N ALA A 160 1.74 0.93 11.90
CA ALA A 160 0.61 1.43 12.70
C ALA A 160 0.19 2.84 12.27
N LEU A 161 1.17 3.74 12.04
CA LEU A 161 0.90 5.09 11.58
C LEU A 161 0.39 5.13 10.13
N ILE A 162 0.92 4.27 9.26
CA ILE A 162 0.48 4.15 7.87
C ILE A 162 -0.97 3.63 7.83
N SER A 163 -1.27 2.61 8.62
CA SER A 163 -2.61 2.04 8.76
C SER A 163 -3.63 3.09 9.23
N ALA A 164 -3.24 3.90 10.21
CA ALA A 164 -4.07 5.01 10.70
C ALA A 164 -4.34 6.07 9.61
N ARG A 165 -3.32 6.39 8.78
CA ARG A 165 -3.48 7.33 7.65
C ARG A 165 -4.42 6.78 6.57
N VAL A 166 -4.31 5.50 6.23
CA VAL A 166 -5.23 4.85 5.27
C VAL A 166 -6.67 4.96 5.76
N ALA A 167 -6.94 4.66 7.02
CA ALA A 167 -8.27 4.79 7.60
C ALA A 167 -8.74 6.25 7.66
N TRP A 168 -7.87 7.18 8.07
CA TRP A 168 -8.19 8.60 8.18
C TRP A 168 -8.54 9.23 6.82
N THR A 169 -7.82 8.89 5.76
CA THR A 169 -8.11 9.39 4.40
C THR A 169 -9.42 8.84 3.85
N GLY A 170 -9.94 7.77 4.42
CA GLY A 170 -11.10 7.03 3.91
C GLY A 170 -10.81 6.22 2.64
N ALA A 171 -9.54 6.12 2.23
CA ALA A 171 -9.13 5.34 1.06
C ALA A 171 -9.02 3.83 1.35
N GLY A 172 -9.41 3.40 2.55
CA GLY A 172 -9.37 2.00 2.95
C GLY A 172 -9.81 1.73 4.37
N ILE A 173 -9.59 0.50 4.81
CA ILE A 173 -9.91 0.02 6.16
C ILE A 173 -8.61 -0.45 6.83
N SER A 174 -8.36 0.03 8.05
CA SER A 174 -7.35 -0.52 8.95
C SER A 174 -7.97 -1.59 9.83
N LEU A 175 -7.37 -2.78 9.88
CA LEU A 175 -7.83 -3.86 10.74
C LEU A 175 -7.37 -3.72 12.21
N GLY A 176 -6.42 -2.79 12.48
CA GLY A 176 -5.95 -2.49 13.84
C GLY A 176 -5.27 -3.69 14.51
N THR A 177 -4.62 -4.54 13.74
CA THR A 177 -3.92 -5.73 14.23
C THR A 177 -2.83 -6.17 13.26
N GLN A 178 -1.82 -6.86 13.80
CA GLN A 178 -0.78 -7.52 13.01
C GLN A 178 -1.26 -8.87 12.46
N ASP A 179 -2.13 -9.56 13.21
CA ASP A 179 -2.61 -10.92 12.92
C ASP A 179 -4.14 -10.92 12.77
N PRO A 180 -4.68 -10.45 11.63
CA PRO A 180 -6.11 -10.39 11.41
C PRO A 180 -6.71 -11.79 11.20
N THR A 181 -7.91 -12.02 11.72
CA THR A 181 -8.66 -13.22 11.42
C THR A 181 -9.18 -13.23 9.98
N GLN A 182 -9.46 -14.42 9.44
CA GLN A 182 -10.10 -14.57 8.11
C GLN A 182 -11.41 -13.79 8.02
N GLU A 183 -12.22 -13.79 9.09
CA GLU A 183 -13.49 -13.05 9.15
C GLU A 183 -13.27 -11.53 9.03
N GLN A 184 -12.29 -10.98 9.75
CA GLN A 184 -11.95 -9.56 9.68
C GLN A 184 -11.51 -9.17 8.28
N ILE A 185 -10.62 -9.97 7.65
CA ILE A 185 -10.15 -9.73 6.28
C ILE A 185 -11.31 -9.79 5.29
N GLY A 186 -12.07 -10.88 5.29
CA GLY A 186 -13.19 -11.07 4.36
C GLY A 186 -14.25 -9.97 4.51
N SER A 187 -14.62 -9.60 5.74
CA SER A 187 -15.56 -8.51 5.99
C SER A 187 -15.05 -7.16 5.47
N ALA A 188 -13.78 -6.83 5.70
CA ALA A 188 -13.18 -5.59 5.23
C ALA A 188 -13.09 -5.54 3.69
N VAL A 189 -12.67 -6.62 3.04
CA VAL A 189 -12.60 -6.70 1.58
C VAL A 189 -13.99 -6.54 0.97
N ARG A 190 -15.01 -7.27 1.46
CA ARG A 190 -16.40 -7.10 1.01
C ARG A 190 -16.89 -5.66 1.20
N SER A 191 -16.59 -5.04 2.33
CA SER A 191 -17.00 -3.66 2.60
C SER A 191 -16.37 -2.67 1.61
N VAL A 192 -15.07 -2.85 1.30
CA VAL A 192 -14.36 -1.98 0.35
C VAL A 192 -14.87 -2.19 -1.08
N LEU A 193 -15.19 -3.42 -1.48
CA LEU A 193 -15.73 -3.72 -2.81
C LEU A 193 -17.18 -3.21 -2.98
N ALA A 194 -17.99 -3.26 -1.92
CA ALA A 194 -19.41 -2.90 -1.97
C ALA A 194 -19.67 -1.39 -1.89
N ASP A 195 -18.78 -0.61 -1.28
CA ASP A 195 -18.98 0.83 -1.04
C ASP A 195 -17.99 1.65 -1.87
N SER A 196 -18.50 2.32 -2.89
CA SER A 196 -17.70 3.13 -3.83
C SER A 196 -16.91 4.26 -3.13
N LYS A 197 -17.30 4.67 -1.92
CA LYS A 197 -16.60 5.75 -1.19
C LYS A 197 -15.11 5.49 -1.04
N TYR A 198 -14.69 4.22 -0.83
CA TYR A 198 -13.27 3.88 -0.69
C TYR A 198 -12.52 4.08 -1.99
N ARG A 199 -13.12 3.67 -3.10
CA ARG A 199 -12.59 3.90 -4.45
C ARG A 199 -12.53 5.39 -4.76
N ASP A 200 -13.56 6.15 -4.46
CA ASP A 200 -13.61 7.59 -4.70
C ASP A 200 -12.52 8.32 -3.92
N ARG A 201 -12.29 7.92 -2.67
CA ARG A 201 -11.22 8.47 -1.84
C ARG A 201 -9.83 8.09 -2.34
N ALA A 202 -9.62 6.84 -2.77
CA ALA A 202 -8.37 6.42 -3.38
C ALA A 202 -8.11 7.17 -4.69
N GLN A 203 -9.13 7.43 -5.51
CA GLN A 203 -9.01 8.25 -6.72
C GLN A 203 -8.69 9.71 -6.39
N ALA A 204 -9.23 10.28 -5.33
CA ALA A 204 -8.86 11.61 -4.86
C ALA A 204 -7.37 11.67 -4.44
N MET A 205 -6.86 10.63 -3.74
CA MET A 205 -5.44 10.51 -3.45
C MET A 205 -4.60 10.45 -4.72
N ARG A 206 -5.02 9.65 -5.71
CA ARG A 206 -4.35 9.60 -7.02
C ARG A 206 -4.27 10.97 -7.68
N GLN A 207 -5.33 11.78 -7.64
CA GLN A 207 -5.28 13.11 -8.22
C GLN A 207 -4.32 14.03 -7.46
N ASN A 208 -4.35 14.02 -6.13
CA ASN A 208 -3.39 14.79 -5.33
C ASN A 208 -1.94 14.37 -5.64
N PHE A 209 -1.64 13.08 -5.70
CA PHE A 209 -0.29 12.58 -5.94
C PHE A 209 0.26 12.96 -7.34
N LYS A 210 -0.61 13.19 -8.33
CA LYS A 210 -0.23 13.67 -9.66
C LYS A 210 0.27 15.13 -9.67
N GLU A 211 -0.02 15.91 -8.64
CA GLU A 211 0.47 17.27 -8.49
C GLU A 211 1.97 17.33 -8.18
N TYR A 212 2.57 16.18 -7.85
CA TYR A 212 3.97 16.05 -7.47
C TYR A 212 4.77 15.33 -8.55
N CYS A 213 6.01 15.78 -8.74
CA CYS A 213 7.07 15.03 -9.41
C CYS A 213 8.21 14.83 -8.40
N ALA A 214 8.22 13.72 -7.68
CA ALA A 214 9.15 13.52 -6.57
C ALA A 214 10.63 13.74 -6.95
N PRO A 215 11.16 13.23 -8.09
CA PRO A 215 12.54 13.50 -8.49
C PRO A 215 12.85 14.98 -8.66
N ASP A 216 11.96 15.74 -9.32
CA ASP A 216 12.15 17.16 -9.57
C ASP A 216 12.02 17.96 -8.26
N SER A 217 11.02 17.64 -7.46
CA SER A 217 10.79 18.27 -6.15
C SER A 217 11.98 18.07 -5.20
N ILE A 218 12.56 16.86 -5.17
CA ILE A 218 13.75 16.54 -4.38
C ILE A 218 14.94 17.34 -4.90
N THR A 219 15.16 17.35 -6.21
CA THR A 219 16.28 18.09 -6.82
C THR A 219 16.20 19.57 -6.48
N GLN A 220 15.04 20.22 -6.69
CA GLN A 220 14.83 21.63 -6.37
C GLN A 220 15.05 21.94 -4.89
N ALA A 221 14.55 21.05 -4.01
CA ALA A 221 14.70 21.19 -2.58
C ALA A 221 16.18 21.15 -2.16
N VAL A 222 16.95 20.20 -2.68
CA VAL A 222 18.40 20.08 -2.41
C VAL A 222 19.16 21.29 -2.97
N GLU A 223 18.88 21.72 -4.19
CA GLU A 223 19.52 22.89 -4.81
C GLU A 223 19.25 24.19 -4.03
N SER A 224 18.11 24.29 -3.34
CA SER A 224 17.80 25.45 -2.51
C SER A 224 18.70 25.61 -1.29
N LEU A 225 19.33 24.51 -0.82
CA LEU A 225 20.27 24.53 0.31
C LEU A 225 21.70 24.94 -0.08
N ILE A 226 22.02 24.93 -1.38
CA ILE A 226 23.39 25.20 -1.86
C ILE A 226 23.58 26.70 -2.21
N LYS A 227 22.49 27.44 -2.25
CA LYS A 227 22.51 28.91 -2.51
C LYS A 227 22.70 29.70 -1.25
#